data_546c58691e655a12d5c50197227d81ad
#
_entry.id   546c58691e655a12d5c50197227d81ad
#
_cell.length_a   1.000
_cell.length_b   1.000
_cell.length_c   1.000
_cell.angle_alpha   90.00
_cell.angle_beta   90.00
_cell.angle_gamma   90.00
#
_symmetry.space_group_name_H-M   'P 1'
#
loop_
_entity.id
_entity.type
_entity.pdbx_description
1 polymer ?
#
loop_
_entity_poly.entity_id
_entity_poly.type
_entity_poly.pdbx_seq_one_letter_code
_entity_poly.pdbx_strand_id
1 'polypeptide(L)'
;MNKIAVTGHRPPRLGGYNYKVATATLDTAFKVLEHFEPKKVITGMALGFDIAVAKACLIEKIPFIAVLPFRGQERKWSERDIETYHKCLEGAETVIYHSVKSNKSAYIERDKYMVDMCDYV
;
A
#
# COMPACT_ATOMS: atom_id res chain seq x y z
N MET A 1 13.89 -13.10 6.12
CA MET A 1 13.09 -12.51 5.04
C MET A 1 13.31 -11.01 5.00
N ASN A 2 13.65 -10.47 3.84
CA ASN A 2 14.04 -9.07 3.76
C ASN A 2 12.94 -8.16 3.24
N LYS A 3 12.46 -8.39 2.04
CA LYS A 3 11.46 -7.52 1.40
C LYS A 3 10.25 -8.32 0.97
N ILE A 4 9.06 -7.84 1.32
CA ILE A 4 7.81 -8.39 0.81
C ILE A 4 7.07 -7.29 0.05
N ALA A 5 6.40 -7.67 -1.02
CA ALA A 5 5.49 -6.78 -1.72
C ALA A 5 4.06 -7.18 -1.37
N VAL A 6 3.20 -6.19 -1.19
CA VAL A 6 1.80 -6.44 -0.88
C VAL A 6 0.92 -5.96 -2.00
N THR A 7 -0.04 -6.79 -2.38
CA THR A 7 -1.14 -6.43 -3.25
C THR A 7 -2.40 -6.93 -2.57
N GLY A 8 -3.43 -6.12 -2.53
CA GLY A 8 -4.66 -6.49 -1.85
C GLY A 8 -5.87 -5.90 -2.51
N HIS A 9 -7.02 -6.28 -2.01
CA HIS A 9 -8.28 -5.81 -2.53
C HIS A 9 -8.57 -4.38 -2.09
N ARG A 10 -9.27 -3.64 -2.95
CA ARG A 10 -9.83 -2.35 -2.61
C ARG A 10 -11.08 -2.54 -1.74
N PRO A 11 -11.54 -1.47 -1.05
CA PRO A 11 -12.64 -1.59 -0.10
C PRO A 11 -13.90 -2.32 -0.59
N PRO A 12 -14.38 -2.18 -1.84
CA PRO A 12 -15.56 -2.92 -2.28
C PRO A 12 -15.45 -4.43 -2.14
N ARG A 13 -14.26 -5.00 -2.35
CA ARG A 13 -14.05 -6.45 -2.19
C ARG A 13 -13.73 -6.84 -0.74
N LEU A 14 -13.41 -5.86 0.12
CA LEU A 14 -13.14 -6.10 1.53
C LEU A 14 -14.40 -5.94 2.38
N GLY A 15 -15.53 -5.54 1.78
CA GLY A 15 -16.79 -5.33 2.49
C GLY A 15 -17.28 -3.89 2.48
N GLY A 16 -16.59 -2.98 1.79
CA GLY A 16 -17.04 -1.61 1.61
C GLY A 16 -16.16 -0.56 2.30
N TYR A 17 -16.65 0.68 2.29
CA TYR A 17 -15.92 1.85 2.79
C TYR A 17 -16.40 2.25 4.18
N ASN A 18 -16.38 1.34 5.15
CA ASN A 18 -16.86 1.65 6.49
C ASN A 18 -15.79 1.39 7.55
N TYR A 19 -16.04 1.91 8.74
CA TYR A 19 -15.10 1.84 9.85
C TYR A 19 -14.78 0.39 10.27
N LYS A 20 -15.77 -0.50 10.26
CA LYS A 20 -15.54 -1.90 10.64
C LYS A 20 -14.61 -2.60 9.68
N VAL A 21 -14.80 -2.36 8.39
CA VAL A 21 -13.93 -2.93 7.35
C VAL A 21 -12.53 -2.35 7.45
N ALA A 22 -12.39 -1.05 7.65
CA ALA A 22 -11.09 -0.41 7.81
C ALA A 22 -10.32 -0.98 9.00
N THR A 23 -11.00 -1.18 10.13
CA THR A 23 -10.40 -1.75 11.34
C THR A 23 -9.96 -3.19 11.11
N ALA A 24 -10.83 -4.02 10.52
CA ALA A 24 -10.50 -5.41 10.23
C ALA A 24 -9.34 -5.53 9.23
N THR A 25 -9.31 -4.65 8.25
CA THR A 25 -8.23 -4.63 7.25
C THR A 25 -6.90 -4.26 7.91
N LEU A 26 -6.91 -3.28 8.80
CA LEU A 26 -5.71 -2.89 9.53
C LEU A 26 -5.22 -4.02 10.44
N ASP A 27 -6.12 -4.71 11.15
CA ASP A 27 -5.78 -5.86 11.97
C ASP A 27 -5.12 -6.96 11.14
N THR A 28 -5.64 -7.22 9.95
CA THR A 28 -5.06 -8.20 9.04
C THR A 28 -3.65 -7.77 8.61
N ALA A 29 -3.46 -6.49 8.33
CA ALA A 29 -2.14 -5.96 7.97
C ALA A 29 -1.13 -6.21 9.10
N PHE A 30 -1.50 -5.95 10.35
CA PHE A 30 -0.62 -6.24 11.49
C PHE A 30 -0.26 -7.72 11.59
N LYS A 31 -1.24 -8.60 11.36
CA LYS A 31 -0.99 -10.06 11.40
C LYS A 31 -0.02 -10.49 10.31
N VAL A 32 -0.12 -9.90 9.12
CA VAL A 32 0.80 -10.19 8.02
C VAL A 32 2.23 -9.79 8.41
N LEU A 33 2.41 -8.59 8.97
CA LEU A 33 3.72 -8.14 9.40
C LEU A 33 4.28 -9.00 10.52
N GLU A 34 3.45 -9.41 11.47
CA GLU A 34 3.85 -10.29 12.56
C GLU A 34 4.29 -11.67 12.04
N HIS A 35 3.55 -12.22 11.09
CA HIS A 35 3.82 -13.54 10.53
C HIS A 35 5.13 -13.56 9.73
N PHE A 36 5.34 -12.58 8.85
CA PHE A 36 6.49 -12.58 7.94
C PHE A 36 7.71 -11.87 8.52
N GLU A 37 7.54 -11.00 9.49
CA GLU A 37 8.63 -10.22 10.09
C GLU A 37 9.58 -9.61 9.05
N PRO A 38 9.03 -8.88 8.05
CA PRO A 38 9.86 -8.34 6.97
C PRO A 38 10.76 -7.22 7.48
N LYS A 39 11.94 -7.10 6.89
CA LYS A 39 12.82 -5.96 7.14
C LYS A 39 12.36 -4.74 6.36
N LYS A 40 11.67 -4.94 5.26
CA LYS A 40 11.17 -3.87 4.40
C LYS A 40 9.92 -4.34 3.67
N VAL A 41 8.97 -3.44 3.49
CA VAL A 41 7.72 -3.71 2.77
C VAL A 41 7.65 -2.82 1.52
N ILE A 42 7.12 -3.37 0.44
CA ILE A 42 6.87 -2.64 -0.79
C ILE A 42 5.36 -2.62 -0.98
N THR A 43 4.76 -1.43 -1.08
CA THR A 43 3.31 -1.28 -1.20
C THR A 43 2.97 -0.34 -2.35
N GLY A 44 1.90 -0.67 -3.07
CA GLY A 44 1.40 0.17 -4.15
C GLY A 44 0.53 1.33 -3.69
N MET A 45 0.24 1.41 -2.41
CA MET A 45 -0.56 2.50 -1.82
C MET A 45 -1.97 2.62 -2.40
N ALA A 46 -2.52 1.52 -2.93
CA ALA A 46 -3.90 1.51 -3.36
C ALA A 46 -4.82 1.54 -2.14
N LEU A 47 -5.98 2.15 -2.29
CA LEU A 47 -6.95 2.22 -1.22
C LEU A 47 -7.34 0.81 -0.78
N GLY A 48 -7.45 0.58 0.52
CA GLY A 48 -7.77 -0.72 1.10
C GLY A 48 -6.57 -1.35 1.77
N PHE A 49 -6.25 -2.58 1.42
CA PHE A 49 -5.21 -3.35 2.10
C PHE A 49 -3.82 -2.71 1.98
N ASP A 50 -3.46 -2.19 0.81
CA ASP A 50 -2.13 -1.60 0.59
C ASP A 50 -1.87 -0.44 1.56
N ILE A 51 -2.84 0.44 1.74
CA ILE A 51 -2.71 1.57 2.68
C ILE A 51 -2.73 1.08 4.13
N ALA A 52 -3.53 0.07 4.43
CA ALA A 52 -3.55 -0.51 5.77
C ALA A 52 -2.17 -1.06 6.14
N VAL A 53 -1.49 -1.71 5.21
CA VAL A 53 -0.13 -2.20 5.43
C VAL A 53 0.84 -1.04 5.64
N ALA A 54 0.74 0.04 4.88
CA ALA A 54 1.57 1.21 5.07
C ALA A 54 1.37 1.83 6.46
N LYS A 55 0.12 1.95 6.92
CA LYS A 55 -0.18 2.44 8.26
C LYS A 55 0.41 1.54 9.34
N ALA A 56 0.28 0.22 9.18
CA ALA A 56 0.85 -0.74 10.12
C ALA A 56 2.37 -0.64 10.15
N CYS A 57 3.02 -0.46 9.00
CA CYS A 57 4.46 -0.26 8.94
C CYS A 57 4.91 0.98 9.70
N LEU A 58 4.15 2.08 9.60
CA LEU A 58 4.47 3.30 10.36
C LEU A 58 4.39 3.06 11.86
N ILE A 59 3.37 2.33 12.32
CA ILE A 59 3.16 2.04 13.73
C ILE A 59 4.25 1.11 14.25
N GLU A 60 4.58 0.06 13.49
CA GLU A 60 5.59 -0.93 13.88
C GLU A 60 7.02 -0.50 13.55
N LYS A 61 7.19 0.68 12.95
CA LYS A 61 8.49 1.22 12.55
C LYS A 61 9.26 0.33 11.59
N ILE A 62 8.53 -0.27 10.64
CA ILE A 62 9.11 -1.07 9.56
C ILE A 62 9.25 -0.17 8.34
N PRO A 63 10.44 -0.03 7.75
CA PRO A 63 10.61 0.78 6.54
C PRO A 63 9.76 0.24 5.40
N PHE A 64 9.14 1.12 4.62
CA PHE A 64 8.41 0.69 3.44
C PHE A 64 8.69 1.61 2.25
N ILE A 65 8.59 1.01 1.07
CA ILE A 65 8.74 1.71 -0.21
C ILE A 65 7.38 1.81 -0.84
N ALA A 66 6.95 3.03 -1.17
CA ALA A 66 5.71 3.26 -1.87
C ALA A 66 5.99 3.30 -3.37
N VAL A 67 5.43 2.37 -4.12
CA VAL A 67 5.55 2.33 -5.58
C VAL A 67 4.21 2.70 -6.18
N LEU A 68 4.11 3.90 -6.70
CA LEU A 68 2.86 4.46 -7.20
C LEU A 68 2.75 4.25 -8.70
N PRO A 69 1.55 3.93 -9.22
CA PRO A 69 1.38 3.74 -10.66
C PRO A 69 1.65 5.04 -11.44
N PHE A 70 1.17 6.18 -10.91
CA PHE A 70 1.34 7.51 -11.47
C PHE A 70 0.97 8.53 -10.40
N ARG A 71 1.31 9.79 -10.63
CA ARG A 71 0.91 10.87 -9.72
C ARG A 71 -0.59 11.06 -9.77
N GLY A 72 -1.22 11.21 -8.60
CA GLY A 72 -2.64 11.53 -8.51
C GLY A 72 -3.57 10.33 -8.53
N GLN A 73 -3.09 9.10 -8.22
CA GLN A 73 -4.00 7.96 -8.12
C GLN A 73 -5.09 8.19 -7.07
N GLU A 74 -4.83 9.04 -6.07
CA GLU A 74 -5.76 9.34 -4.99
C GLU A 74 -6.79 10.42 -5.33
N ARG A 75 -6.74 10.97 -6.52
CA ARG A 75 -7.52 12.17 -6.90
C ARG A 75 -9.01 12.07 -6.62
N LYS A 76 -9.60 10.89 -6.80
CA LYS A 76 -11.05 10.68 -6.64
C LYS A 76 -11.43 10.09 -5.28
N TRP A 77 -10.49 9.95 -4.37
CA TRP A 77 -10.76 9.40 -3.04
C TRP A 77 -11.41 10.46 -2.14
N SER A 78 -11.94 10.04 -0.98
CA SER A 78 -12.44 10.97 0.01
C SER A 78 -11.30 11.80 0.59
N GLU A 79 -11.62 12.98 1.13
CA GLU A 79 -10.61 13.84 1.76
C GLU A 79 -9.85 13.13 2.86
N ARG A 80 -10.55 12.33 3.66
CA ARG A 80 -9.95 11.57 4.74
C ARG A 80 -8.94 10.55 4.23
N ASP A 81 -9.27 9.85 3.16
CA ASP A 81 -8.38 8.86 2.55
C ASP A 81 -7.18 9.53 1.89
N ILE A 82 -7.38 10.67 1.24
CA ILE A 82 -6.29 11.46 0.65
C ILE A 82 -5.33 11.92 1.74
N GLU A 83 -5.84 12.40 2.86
CA GLU A 83 -5.00 12.83 3.98
C GLU A 83 -4.18 11.68 4.53
N THR A 84 -4.79 10.52 4.73
CA THR A 84 -4.08 9.32 5.18
C THR A 84 -3.00 8.91 4.19
N TYR A 85 -3.32 8.94 2.90
CA TYR A 85 -2.39 8.62 1.82
C TYR A 85 -1.15 9.50 1.89
N HIS A 86 -1.33 10.82 1.99
CA HIS A 86 -0.19 11.73 2.05
C HIS A 86 0.64 11.56 3.33
N LYS A 87 0.00 11.28 4.46
CA LYS A 87 0.73 10.99 5.71
C LYS A 87 1.60 9.74 5.57
N CYS A 88 1.07 8.71 4.91
CA CYS A 88 1.83 7.49 4.66
C CYS A 88 3.02 7.77 3.74
N LEU A 89 2.83 8.57 2.69
CA LEU A 89 3.92 8.93 1.79
C LEU A 89 5.04 9.70 2.50
N GLU A 90 4.68 10.58 3.43
CA GLU A 90 5.68 11.30 4.23
C GLU A 90 6.54 10.37 5.08
N GLY A 91 5.94 9.27 5.56
CA GLY A 91 6.65 8.29 6.38
C GLY A 91 7.34 7.19 5.61
N ALA A 92 7.18 7.13 4.29
CA ALA A 92 7.82 6.11 3.46
C ALA A 92 9.33 6.34 3.37
N GLU A 93 10.08 5.26 3.33
CA GLU A 93 11.53 5.34 3.11
C GLU A 93 11.82 5.91 1.72
N THR A 94 11.08 5.47 0.72
CA THR A 94 11.24 5.91 -0.67
C THR A 94 9.87 5.92 -1.34
N VAL A 95 9.65 6.89 -2.21
CA VAL A 95 8.44 6.98 -3.03
C VAL A 95 8.85 6.93 -4.50
N ILE A 96 8.32 5.97 -5.25
CA ILE A 96 8.63 5.78 -6.67
C ILE A 96 7.36 5.95 -7.48
N TYR A 97 7.41 6.81 -8.50
CA TYR A 97 6.32 6.97 -9.47
C TYR A 97 6.71 6.19 -10.72
N HIS A 98 6.05 5.06 -10.95
CA HIS A 98 6.44 4.14 -12.02
C HIS A 98 6.08 4.62 -13.42
N SER A 99 5.01 5.39 -13.58
CA SER A 99 4.59 5.88 -14.89
C SER A 99 4.21 7.36 -14.81
N VAL A 100 4.28 8.05 -15.95
CA VAL A 100 3.77 9.42 -16.07
C VAL A 100 2.35 9.43 -16.62
N LYS A 101 1.86 8.29 -17.15
CA LYS A 101 0.53 8.18 -17.73
C LYS A 101 -0.46 7.55 -16.78
N SER A 102 -1.64 8.18 -16.62
CA SER A 102 -2.70 7.66 -15.78
C SER A 102 -3.64 6.77 -16.59
N ASN A 103 -3.32 5.49 -16.71
CA ASN A 103 -4.15 4.51 -17.40
C ASN A 103 -4.12 3.16 -16.67
N LYS A 104 -4.95 2.21 -17.11
CA LYS A 104 -5.03 0.90 -16.47
C LYS A 104 -3.73 0.12 -16.53
N SER A 105 -2.98 0.24 -17.62
CA SER A 105 -1.73 -0.50 -17.75
C SER A 105 -0.67 -0.03 -16.75
N ALA A 106 -0.75 1.21 -16.29
CA ALA A 106 0.19 1.72 -15.28
C ALA A 106 0.10 0.93 -13.98
N TYR A 107 -1.10 0.51 -13.56
CA TYR A 107 -1.26 -0.31 -12.36
C TYR A 107 -0.62 -1.69 -12.52
N ILE A 108 -0.80 -2.31 -13.68
CA ILE A 108 -0.23 -3.62 -13.96
C ILE A 108 1.29 -3.54 -14.03
N GLU A 109 1.82 -2.54 -14.69
CA GLU A 109 3.26 -2.32 -14.80
C GLU A 109 3.87 -2.04 -13.43
N ARG A 110 3.19 -1.24 -12.59
CA ARG A 110 3.62 -0.97 -11.24
C ARG A 110 3.71 -2.25 -10.42
N ASP A 111 2.69 -3.11 -10.53
CA ASP A 111 2.65 -4.37 -9.79
C ASP A 111 3.79 -5.30 -10.22
N LYS A 112 4.08 -5.37 -11.52
CA LYS A 112 5.21 -6.15 -12.02
C LYS A 112 6.53 -5.63 -11.46
N TYR A 113 6.70 -4.32 -11.42
CA TYR A 113 7.90 -3.69 -10.88
C TYR A 113 8.07 -4.06 -9.39
N MET A 114 6.97 -4.04 -8.63
CA MET A 114 7.00 -4.42 -7.22
C MET A 114 7.42 -5.88 -7.03
N VAL A 115 6.88 -6.78 -7.84
CA VAL A 115 7.22 -8.20 -7.78
C VAL A 115 8.71 -8.40 -8.04
N ASP A 116 9.27 -7.68 -9.01
CA ASP A 116 10.70 -7.78 -9.34
C ASP A 116 11.60 -7.25 -8.22
N MET A 117 11.11 -6.32 -7.40
CA MET A 117 11.87 -5.74 -6.30
C MET A 117 11.90 -6.59 -5.05
N CYS A 118 10.96 -7.49 -4.88
CA CYS A 118 10.76 -8.17 -3.59
C CYS A 118 11.26 -9.61 -3.59
N ASP A 119 11.43 -10.13 -2.37
CA ASP A 119 11.76 -11.55 -2.17
C ASP A 119 10.48 -12.39 -2.15
N TYR A 120 9.36 -11.81 -1.68
CA TYR A 120 8.05 -12.45 -1.59
C TYR A 120 6.93 -11.47 -1.89
N VAL A 121 5.87 -12.00 -2.42
CA VAL A 121 4.65 -11.23 -2.71
C VAL A 121 3.55 -11.60 -1.74
#